data_84acba33e3827daa2b281b6faea572ab
#
_entry.id   84acba33e3827daa2b281b6faea572ab
#
_cell.length_a   1.000
_cell.length_b   1.000
_cell.length_c   1.000
_cell.angle_alpha   90.00
_cell.angle_beta   90.00
_cell.angle_gamma   90.00
#
_symmetry.space_group_name_H-M   'P 1'
#
loop_
_entity.id
_entity.type
_entity.pdbx_description
1 polymer ?
#
loop_
_entity_poly.entity_id
_entity_poly.type
_entity_poly.pdbx_seq_one_letter_code
_entity_poly.pdbx_strand_id
1 'polypeptide(L)'
;MPPSRTALVTGANRGLGFAVAAELHARGHRVVLAARDERAAADAAGGLGADVVPLALDVTDQASVDEAVKRAGTVDVLVNNAGVQLDWGMPPSEVDLDQVRRTLEVNLLGAWRMAQAFLPAMVDRGWGRVVNVSSGAASFAYGPAAQCPAYSASKTALNALTVMLAKETDGSGVLVNSINPGMVRTRMRPDAEQTPQEAARHIADAALLPEDGPSGVFLRGNGTIPW
;
A
#
# COMPACT_ATOMS: atom_id res chain seq x y z
N MET A 1 8.60 -25.16 -0.65
CA MET A 1 8.52 -23.70 -0.63
C MET A 1 7.12 -23.32 -1.14
N PRO A 2 6.47 -22.31 -0.59
CA PRO A 2 5.22 -21.80 -1.17
C PRO A 2 5.47 -21.38 -2.62
N PRO A 3 4.43 -21.40 -3.49
CA PRO A 3 4.58 -21.01 -4.88
C PRO A 3 5.00 -19.54 -4.99
N SER A 4 5.86 -19.23 -5.98
CA SER A 4 6.23 -17.84 -6.28
C SER A 4 4.98 -17.07 -6.70
N ARG A 5 4.77 -15.87 -6.12
CA ARG A 5 3.66 -14.96 -6.40
C ARG A 5 4.17 -13.71 -7.08
N THR A 6 3.31 -13.06 -7.85
CA THR A 6 3.63 -11.74 -8.42
C THR A 6 3.06 -10.65 -7.52
N ALA A 7 3.93 -9.81 -6.97
CA ALA A 7 3.58 -8.69 -6.10
C ALA A 7 3.76 -7.35 -6.83
N LEU A 8 2.72 -6.54 -6.87
CA LEU A 8 2.78 -5.16 -7.34
C LEU A 8 2.83 -4.23 -6.12
N VAL A 9 3.85 -3.37 -6.07
CA VAL A 9 4.03 -2.38 -4.99
C VAL A 9 3.97 -0.98 -5.58
N THR A 10 2.99 -0.17 -5.15
CA THR A 10 2.83 1.21 -5.63
C THR A 10 3.73 2.19 -4.87
N GLY A 11 4.26 3.22 -5.54
CA GLY A 11 5.17 4.21 -4.94
C GLY A 11 6.49 3.59 -4.46
N ALA A 12 7.01 2.61 -5.21
CA ALA A 12 8.10 1.73 -4.77
C ALA A 12 9.51 2.15 -5.23
N ASN A 13 9.67 3.32 -5.86
CA ASN A 13 11.00 3.79 -6.30
C ASN A 13 11.92 4.26 -5.16
N ARG A 14 11.43 4.31 -3.90
CA ARG A 14 12.19 4.75 -2.73
C ARG A 14 11.50 4.42 -1.41
N GLY A 15 12.22 4.66 -0.31
CA GLY A 15 11.67 4.61 1.05
C GLY A 15 11.03 3.28 1.39
N LEU A 16 9.85 3.33 2.02
CA LEU A 16 9.15 2.13 2.49
C LEU A 16 8.73 1.21 1.33
N GLY A 17 8.17 1.77 0.25
CA GLY A 17 7.75 0.97 -0.91
C GLY A 17 8.91 0.21 -1.56
N PHE A 18 10.08 0.84 -1.69
CA PHE A 18 11.28 0.18 -2.19
C PHE A 18 11.73 -0.96 -1.25
N ALA A 19 11.72 -0.72 0.07
CA ALA A 19 12.08 -1.75 1.04
C ALA A 19 11.10 -2.95 1.01
N VAL A 20 9.79 -2.70 0.80
CA VAL A 20 8.78 -3.75 0.64
C VAL A 20 9.02 -4.55 -0.65
N ALA A 21 9.32 -3.88 -1.76
CA ALA A 21 9.67 -4.53 -3.02
C ALA A 21 10.92 -5.42 -2.86
N ALA A 22 11.95 -4.90 -2.21
CA ALA A 22 13.19 -5.64 -1.91
C ALA A 22 12.95 -6.86 -1.02
N GLU A 23 12.13 -6.72 0.02
CA GLU A 23 11.81 -7.80 0.95
C GLU A 23 11.01 -8.93 0.26
N LEU A 24 10.00 -8.58 -0.54
CA LEU A 24 9.21 -9.56 -1.31
C LEU A 24 10.08 -10.29 -2.35
N HIS A 25 10.99 -9.55 -3.03
CA HIS A 25 11.94 -10.14 -3.97
C HIS A 25 12.91 -11.10 -3.27
N ALA A 26 13.49 -10.70 -2.13
CA ALA A 26 14.38 -11.53 -1.34
C ALA A 26 13.70 -12.82 -0.83
N ARG A 27 12.38 -12.83 -0.67
CA ARG A 27 11.57 -14.02 -0.35
C ARG A 27 11.23 -14.90 -1.57
N GLY A 28 11.75 -14.58 -2.75
CA GLY A 28 11.59 -15.38 -3.98
C GLY A 28 10.29 -15.10 -4.76
N HIS A 29 9.68 -13.93 -4.56
CA HIS A 29 8.50 -13.50 -5.32
C HIS A 29 8.88 -12.60 -6.48
N ARG A 30 8.15 -12.70 -7.60
CA ARG A 30 8.25 -11.75 -8.71
C ARG A 30 7.70 -10.41 -8.26
N VAL A 31 8.43 -9.32 -8.53
CA VAL A 31 8.03 -7.98 -8.10
C VAL A 31 7.81 -7.07 -9.30
N VAL A 32 6.65 -6.40 -9.33
CA VAL A 32 6.36 -5.25 -10.19
C VAL A 32 6.53 -3.99 -9.35
N LEU A 33 7.61 -3.27 -9.58
CA LEU A 33 7.99 -2.06 -8.87
C LEU A 33 7.39 -0.85 -9.57
N ALA A 34 6.29 -0.31 -9.01
CA ALA A 34 5.55 0.77 -9.65
C ALA A 34 5.88 2.15 -9.06
N ALA A 35 6.11 3.14 -9.93
CA ALA A 35 6.32 4.52 -9.58
C ALA A 35 5.82 5.46 -10.69
N ARG A 36 5.51 6.74 -10.36
CA ARG A 36 5.01 7.71 -11.34
C ARG A 36 6.01 8.05 -12.44
N ASP A 37 7.27 8.15 -12.08
CA ASP A 37 8.36 8.40 -13.00
C ASP A 37 8.95 7.09 -13.50
N GLU A 38 8.92 6.86 -14.81
CA GLU A 38 9.35 5.60 -15.44
C GLU A 38 10.84 5.34 -15.22
N ARG A 39 11.66 6.40 -15.32
CA ARG A 39 13.10 6.27 -15.11
C ARG A 39 13.41 5.95 -13.65
N ALA A 40 12.74 6.60 -12.70
CA ALA A 40 12.91 6.30 -11.28
C ALA A 40 12.44 4.88 -10.93
N ALA A 41 11.42 4.34 -11.60
CA ALA A 41 11.01 2.94 -11.46
C ALA A 41 12.10 1.99 -12.01
N ALA A 42 12.64 2.28 -13.19
CA ALA A 42 13.68 1.48 -13.84
C ALA A 42 14.98 1.47 -13.02
N ASP A 43 15.44 2.63 -12.57
CA ASP A 43 16.65 2.76 -11.74
C ASP A 43 16.51 1.97 -10.41
N ALA A 44 15.34 2.08 -9.76
CA ALA A 44 15.06 1.36 -8.54
C ALA A 44 14.97 -0.17 -8.75
N ALA A 45 14.30 -0.62 -9.79
CA ALA A 45 14.18 -2.04 -10.12
C ALA A 45 15.53 -2.65 -10.45
N GLY A 46 16.35 -1.97 -11.25
CA GLY A 46 17.72 -2.40 -11.60
C GLY A 46 18.63 -2.57 -10.37
N GLY A 47 18.40 -1.80 -9.32
CA GLY A 47 19.11 -1.93 -8.03
C GLY A 47 18.71 -3.16 -7.21
N LEU A 48 17.59 -3.83 -7.51
CA LEU A 48 17.13 -5.04 -6.83
C LEU A 48 17.49 -6.33 -7.58
N GLY A 49 17.36 -6.33 -8.90
CA GLY A 49 17.64 -7.50 -9.74
C GLY A 49 17.00 -7.41 -11.11
N ALA A 50 17.52 -8.17 -12.07
CA ALA A 50 17.06 -8.13 -13.47
C ALA A 50 15.64 -8.69 -13.68
N ASP A 51 15.11 -9.41 -12.72
CA ASP A 51 13.78 -10.03 -12.70
C ASP A 51 12.72 -9.16 -12.00
N VAL A 52 13.11 -8.02 -11.40
CA VAL A 52 12.20 -7.00 -10.90
C VAL A 52 11.70 -6.14 -12.07
N VAL A 53 10.38 -6.09 -12.27
CA VAL A 53 9.77 -5.41 -13.40
C VAL A 53 9.43 -3.95 -13.03
N PRO A 54 10.07 -2.96 -13.67
CA PRO A 54 9.69 -1.56 -13.47
C PRO A 54 8.37 -1.26 -14.17
N LEU A 55 7.51 -0.45 -13.53
CA LEU A 55 6.24 -0.03 -14.08
C LEU A 55 5.99 1.46 -13.83
N ALA A 56 5.78 2.24 -14.89
CA ALA A 56 5.27 3.59 -14.78
C ALA A 56 3.80 3.54 -14.36
N LEU A 57 3.45 4.17 -13.23
CA LEU A 57 2.10 4.15 -12.68
C LEU A 57 1.83 5.40 -11.84
N ASP A 58 0.89 6.23 -12.30
CA ASP A 58 0.24 7.25 -11.49
C ASP A 58 -1.12 6.72 -11.01
N VAL A 59 -1.24 6.47 -9.71
CA VAL A 59 -2.48 5.95 -9.10
C VAL A 59 -3.64 6.96 -9.15
N THR A 60 -3.37 8.22 -9.48
CA THR A 60 -4.39 9.28 -9.62
C THR A 60 -4.95 9.37 -11.03
N ASP A 61 -4.34 8.71 -12.00
CA ASP A 61 -4.75 8.70 -13.41
C ASP A 61 -5.31 7.32 -13.81
N GLN A 62 -6.58 7.29 -14.20
CA GLN A 62 -7.25 6.04 -14.60
C GLN A 62 -6.58 5.40 -15.83
N ALA A 63 -6.18 6.20 -16.82
CA ALA A 63 -5.52 5.68 -18.02
C ALA A 63 -4.17 5.02 -17.69
N SER A 64 -3.43 5.61 -16.73
CA SER A 64 -2.19 5.02 -16.21
C SER A 64 -2.45 3.68 -15.49
N VAL A 65 -3.54 3.58 -14.73
CA VAL A 65 -3.92 2.33 -14.05
C VAL A 65 -4.35 1.27 -15.05
N ASP A 66 -5.13 1.61 -16.08
CA ASP A 66 -5.58 0.69 -17.13
C ASP A 66 -4.37 0.13 -17.93
N GLU A 67 -3.38 0.96 -18.19
CA GLU A 67 -2.15 0.52 -18.85
C GLU A 67 -1.29 -0.36 -17.92
N ALA A 68 -1.27 -0.05 -16.64
CA ALA A 68 -0.56 -0.84 -15.64
C ALA A 68 -1.13 -2.28 -15.54
N VAL A 69 -2.46 -2.46 -15.63
CA VAL A 69 -3.09 -3.79 -15.66
C VAL A 69 -2.56 -4.62 -16.83
N LYS A 70 -2.47 -4.04 -18.03
CA LYS A 70 -1.98 -4.73 -19.23
C LYS A 70 -0.51 -5.14 -19.10
N ARG A 71 0.33 -4.23 -18.56
CA ARG A 71 1.78 -4.42 -18.46
C ARG A 71 2.21 -5.31 -17.29
N ALA A 72 1.53 -5.24 -16.16
CA ALA A 72 1.85 -6.04 -14.99
C ALA A 72 1.55 -7.54 -15.19
N GLY A 73 0.55 -7.86 -16.02
CA GLY A 73 0.04 -9.22 -16.18
C GLY A 73 -0.66 -9.73 -14.93
N THR A 74 -0.49 -11.00 -14.61
CA THR A 74 -1.09 -11.57 -13.41
C THR A 74 -0.45 -11.00 -12.15
N VAL A 75 -1.24 -10.36 -11.30
CA VAL A 75 -0.85 -9.85 -9.99
C VAL A 75 -1.60 -10.64 -8.92
N ASP A 76 -0.86 -11.25 -8.01
CA ASP A 76 -1.40 -12.03 -6.89
C ASP A 76 -1.44 -11.21 -5.60
N VAL A 77 -0.49 -10.30 -5.44
CA VAL A 77 -0.35 -9.44 -4.26
C VAL A 77 -0.32 -7.98 -4.70
N LEU A 78 -1.22 -7.17 -4.15
CA LEU A 78 -1.25 -5.73 -4.35
C LEU A 78 -0.89 -5.02 -3.03
N VAL A 79 0.22 -4.26 -3.04
CA VAL A 79 0.59 -3.39 -1.91
C VAL A 79 0.34 -1.94 -2.30
N ASN A 80 -0.75 -1.36 -1.80
CA ASN A 80 -1.08 0.06 -1.92
C ASN A 80 -0.24 0.87 -0.93
N ASN A 81 0.98 1.20 -1.34
CA ASN A 81 1.92 1.97 -0.54
C ASN A 81 2.03 3.44 -0.99
N ALA A 82 1.69 3.77 -2.23
CA ALA A 82 1.71 5.16 -2.71
C ALA A 82 0.91 6.07 -1.76
N GLY A 83 1.53 7.17 -1.31
CA GLY A 83 0.90 8.09 -0.39
C GLY A 83 1.68 9.40 -0.23
N VAL A 84 0.94 10.43 0.17
CA VAL A 84 1.46 11.77 0.45
C VAL A 84 0.95 12.28 1.80
N GLN A 85 1.72 13.16 2.41
CA GLN A 85 1.34 13.94 3.59
C GLN A 85 1.73 15.39 3.31
N LEU A 86 0.75 16.25 3.11
CA LEU A 86 0.94 17.64 2.65
C LEU A 86 0.64 18.68 3.74
N ASP A 87 0.14 18.26 4.88
CA ASP A 87 -0.52 19.07 5.90
C ASP A 87 0.11 18.94 7.30
N TRP A 88 1.41 18.62 7.36
CA TRP A 88 2.09 18.49 8.64
C TRP A 88 2.13 19.81 9.42
N GLY A 89 1.70 19.79 10.69
CA GLY A 89 1.63 20.96 11.58
C GLY A 89 0.40 21.84 11.39
N MET A 90 -0.50 21.49 10.45
CA MET A 90 -1.73 22.26 10.21
C MET A 90 -2.87 21.76 11.08
N PRO A 91 -3.59 22.63 11.81
CA PRO A 91 -4.79 22.24 12.52
C PRO A 91 -5.97 22.02 11.55
N PRO A 92 -6.99 21.21 11.92
CA PRO A 92 -8.13 20.93 11.05
C PRO A 92 -8.93 22.16 10.61
N SER A 93 -8.93 23.22 11.40
CA SER A 93 -9.64 24.47 11.11
C SER A 93 -8.95 25.38 10.09
N GLU A 94 -7.67 25.12 9.77
CA GLU A 94 -6.84 25.98 8.92
C GLU A 94 -6.25 25.28 7.71
N VAL A 95 -6.40 23.93 7.62
CA VAL A 95 -5.86 23.18 6.48
C VAL A 95 -6.53 23.61 5.18
N ASP A 96 -5.72 23.85 4.15
CA ASP A 96 -6.21 24.13 2.80
C ASP A 96 -6.96 22.92 2.22
N LEU A 97 -8.21 23.11 1.85
CA LEU A 97 -9.05 22.05 1.27
C LEU A 97 -8.53 21.51 -0.07
N ASP A 98 -7.71 22.24 -0.80
CA ASP A 98 -7.05 21.72 -2.01
C ASP A 98 -5.92 20.74 -1.63
N GLN A 99 -5.25 20.96 -0.50
CA GLN A 99 -4.34 19.94 0.05
C GLN A 99 -5.10 18.70 0.53
N VAL A 100 -6.28 18.87 1.15
CA VAL A 100 -7.15 17.75 1.53
C VAL A 100 -7.55 16.93 0.30
N ARG A 101 -8.05 17.59 -0.76
CA ARG A 101 -8.44 16.91 -2.02
C ARG A 101 -7.27 16.12 -2.63
N ARG A 102 -6.09 16.75 -2.74
CA ARG A 102 -4.89 16.09 -3.28
C ARG A 102 -4.44 14.90 -2.41
N THR A 103 -4.56 15.02 -1.11
CA THR A 103 -4.21 13.93 -0.18
C THR A 103 -5.18 12.76 -0.31
N LEU A 104 -6.49 13.03 -0.37
CA LEU A 104 -7.52 12.02 -0.61
C LEU A 104 -7.36 11.35 -1.98
N GLU A 105 -7.05 12.12 -3.01
CA GLU A 105 -6.86 11.63 -4.38
C GLU A 105 -5.77 10.56 -4.45
N VAL A 106 -4.63 10.79 -3.79
CA VAL A 106 -3.53 9.81 -3.79
C VAL A 106 -3.79 8.67 -2.79
N ASN A 107 -4.09 9.02 -1.52
CA ASN A 107 -4.05 8.05 -0.43
C ASN A 107 -5.28 7.14 -0.35
N LEU A 108 -6.42 7.61 -0.84
CA LEU A 108 -7.69 6.89 -0.83
C LEU A 108 -8.12 6.48 -2.24
N LEU A 109 -8.39 7.46 -3.13
CA LEU A 109 -8.93 7.18 -4.45
C LEU A 109 -7.92 6.41 -5.32
N GLY A 110 -6.62 6.71 -5.20
CA GLY A 110 -5.57 5.95 -5.86
C GLY A 110 -5.55 4.49 -5.43
N ALA A 111 -5.61 4.21 -4.12
CA ALA A 111 -5.69 2.83 -3.62
C ALA A 111 -6.98 2.12 -4.04
N TRP A 112 -8.09 2.85 -4.11
CA TRP A 112 -9.38 2.32 -4.56
C TRP A 112 -9.36 1.95 -6.05
N ARG A 113 -8.83 2.83 -6.92
CA ARG A 113 -8.62 2.51 -8.36
C ARG A 113 -7.79 1.25 -8.54
N MET A 114 -6.69 1.14 -7.78
CA MET A 114 -5.84 -0.05 -7.82
C MET A 114 -6.60 -1.31 -7.38
N ALA A 115 -7.41 -1.23 -6.32
CA ALA A 115 -8.25 -2.35 -5.90
C ALA A 115 -9.26 -2.73 -7.00
N GLN A 116 -9.99 -1.76 -7.57
CA GLN A 116 -10.94 -2.00 -8.67
C GLN A 116 -10.27 -2.66 -9.90
N ALA A 117 -9.03 -2.30 -10.19
CA ALA A 117 -8.30 -2.79 -11.35
C ALA A 117 -7.77 -4.23 -11.18
N PHE A 118 -7.37 -4.62 -9.98
CA PHE A 118 -6.69 -5.91 -9.76
C PHE A 118 -7.49 -6.94 -8.98
N LEU A 119 -8.42 -6.49 -8.12
CA LEU A 119 -9.20 -7.37 -7.24
C LEU A 119 -10.09 -8.38 -8.00
N PRO A 120 -10.82 -7.99 -9.07
CA PRO A 120 -11.68 -8.93 -9.79
C PRO A 120 -10.93 -10.17 -10.30
N ALA A 121 -9.76 -9.97 -10.90
CA ALA A 121 -8.95 -11.07 -11.38
C ALA A 121 -8.36 -11.95 -10.26
N MET A 122 -8.15 -11.41 -9.05
CA MET A 122 -7.78 -12.20 -7.86
C MET A 122 -8.94 -13.07 -7.40
N VAL A 123 -10.15 -12.50 -7.36
CA VAL A 123 -11.40 -13.22 -7.01
C VAL A 123 -11.65 -14.36 -7.99
N ASP A 124 -11.56 -14.11 -9.31
CA ASP A 124 -11.76 -15.13 -10.35
C ASP A 124 -10.77 -16.31 -10.23
N ARG A 125 -9.55 -16.05 -9.73
CA ARG A 125 -8.54 -17.09 -9.50
C ARG A 125 -8.64 -17.77 -8.14
N GLY A 126 -9.51 -17.31 -7.26
CA GLY A 126 -9.70 -17.85 -5.91
C GLY A 126 -8.51 -17.59 -4.96
N TRP A 127 -7.64 -16.62 -5.28
CA TRP A 127 -6.50 -16.26 -4.42
C TRP A 127 -6.03 -14.84 -4.68
N GLY A 128 -5.79 -14.09 -3.62
CA GLY A 128 -5.19 -12.75 -3.68
C GLY A 128 -4.88 -12.17 -2.31
N ARG A 129 -3.96 -11.20 -2.28
CA ARG A 129 -3.65 -10.42 -1.07
C ARG A 129 -3.61 -8.94 -1.42
N VAL A 130 -4.42 -8.15 -0.74
CA VAL A 130 -4.39 -6.68 -0.85
C VAL A 130 -3.98 -6.10 0.49
N VAL A 131 -2.87 -5.35 0.49
CA VAL A 131 -2.35 -4.68 1.68
C VAL A 131 -2.38 -3.18 1.47
N ASN A 132 -3.22 -2.50 2.23
CA ASN A 132 -3.31 -1.04 2.24
C ASN A 132 -2.38 -0.48 3.32
N VAL A 133 -1.31 0.21 2.93
CA VAL A 133 -0.39 0.84 3.88
C VAL A 133 -1.08 2.08 4.48
N SER A 134 -1.58 1.91 5.70
CA SER A 134 -2.28 2.91 6.48
C SER A 134 -1.33 3.61 7.49
N SER A 135 -1.84 4.04 8.62
CA SER A 135 -1.08 4.76 9.65
C SER A 135 -1.79 4.67 11.01
N GLY A 136 -1.03 4.71 12.09
CA GLY A 136 -1.60 4.89 13.43
C GLY A 136 -2.38 6.20 13.60
N ALA A 137 -2.10 7.22 12.76
CA ALA A 137 -2.85 8.48 12.70
C ALA A 137 -4.31 8.31 12.23
N ALA A 138 -4.67 7.13 11.71
CA ALA A 138 -6.00 6.79 11.23
C ALA A 138 -6.88 6.06 12.25
N SER A 139 -6.32 5.64 13.39
CA SER A 139 -7.04 4.86 14.40
C SER A 139 -7.87 5.76 15.31
N PHE A 140 -9.16 5.48 15.42
CA PHE A 140 -10.03 6.14 16.41
C PHE A 140 -9.70 5.71 17.83
N ALA A 141 -9.18 4.50 18.04
CA ALA A 141 -8.79 4.03 19.36
C ALA A 141 -7.58 4.78 19.94
N TYR A 142 -6.68 5.26 19.08
CA TYR A 142 -5.53 6.09 19.50
C TYR A 142 -5.82 7.59 19.37
N GLY A 143 -6.92 7.97 18.74
CA GLY A 143 -7.27 9.33 18.36
C GLY A 143 -6.57 9.74 17.05
N PRO A 144 -7.31 10.15 16.02
CA PRO A 144 -6.74 10.67 14.79
C PRO A 144 -5.81 11.86 15.05
N ALA A 145 -4.66 11.90 14.36
CA ALA A 145 -3.66 12.93 14.58
C ALA A 145 -4.13 14.29 14.01
N ALA A 146 -4.44 15.24 14.92
CA ALA A 146 -4.96 16.56 14.55
C ALA A 146 -3.94 17.46 13.83
N GLN A 147 -2.64 17.20 13.98
CA GLN A 147 -1.57 17.95 13.30
C GLN A 147 -1.33 17.55 11.84
N CYS A 148 -2.10 16.65 11.29
CA CYS A 148 -2.09 16.25 9.88
C CYS A 148 -3.49 15.76 9.47
N PRO A 149 -4.51 16.66 9.52
CA PRO A 149 -5.91 16.29 9.41
C PRO A 149 -6.27 15.66 8.06
N ALA A 150 -5.72 16.16 6.95
CA ALA A 150 -5.95 15.59 5.62
C ALA A 150 -5.38 14.18 5.51
N TYR A 151 -4.15 13.99 5.99
CA TYR A 151 -3.52 12.68 6.03
C TYR A 151 -4.30 11.71 6.90
N SER A 152 -4.63 12.09 8.14
CA SER A 152 -5.41 11.27 9.07
C SER A 152 -6.76 10.87 8.48
N ALA A 153 -7.53 11.84 7.95
CA ALA A 153 -8.81 11.58 7.31
C ALA A 153 -8.66 10.61 6.12
N SER A 154 -7.65 10.79 5.27
CA SER A 154 -7.40 9.90 4.13
C SER A 154 -7.09 8.47 4.56
N LYS A 155 -6.29 8.27 5.60
CA LYS A 155 -5.92 6.94 6.10
C LYS A 155 -7.06 6.28 6.88
N THR A 156 -7.89 7.05 7.59
CA THR A 156 -9.13 6.55 8.21
C THR A 156 -10.12 6.08 7.13
N ALA A 157 -10.30 6.84 6.05
CA ALA A 157 -11.15 6.43 4.94
C ALA A 157 -10.59 5.19 4.21
N LEU A 158 -9.26 5.06 4.09
CA LEU A 158 -8.61 3.87 3.56
C LEU A 158 -8.86 2.63 4.45
N ASN A 159 -8.89 2.80 5.77
CA ASN A 159 -9.25 1.73 6.71
C ASN A 159 -10.70 1.28 6.50
N ALA A 160 -11.64 2.23 6.34
CA ALA A 160 -13.03 1.92 6.02
C ALA A 160 -13.16 1.18 4.68
N LEU A 161 -12.46 1.62 3.63
CA LEU A 161 -12.41 0.94 2.34
C LEU A 161 -11.88 -0.51 2.48
N THR A 162 -10.85 -0.71 3.30
CA THR A 162 -10.30 -2.05 3.57
C THR A 162 -11.36 -3.01 4.10
N VAL A 163 -12.15 -2.57 5.08
CA VAL A 163 -13.25 -3.38 5.64
C VAL A 163 -14.33 -3.68 4.61
N MET A 164 -14.69 -2.70 3.78
CA MET A 164 -15.68 -2.88 2.71
C MET A 164 -15.21 -3.89 1.67
N LEU A 165 -13.98 -3.77 1.19
CA LEU A 165 -13.39 -4.70 0.21
C LEU A 165 -13.24 -6.11 0.79
N ALA A 166 -12.85 -6.24 2.06
CA ALA A 166 -12.75 -7.54 2.73
C ALA A 166 -14.11 -8.25 2.83
N LYS A 167 -15.20 -7.48 3.08
CA LYS A 167 -16.56 -8.03 3.08
C LYS A 167 -17.03 -8.44 1.67
N GLU A 168 -16.69 -7.64 0.67
CA GLU A 168 -17.01 -7.95 -0.73
C GLU A 168 -16.33 -9.24 -1.21
N THR A 169 -15.11 -9.50 -0.75
CA THR A 169 -14.31 -10.67 -1.14
C THR A 169 -14.42 -11.86 -0.19
N ASP A 170 -15.34 -11.82 0.77
CA ASP A 170 -15.52 -12.92 1.72
C ASP A 170 -15.81 -14.25 1.01
N GLY A 171 -15.12 -15.33 1.43
CA GLY A 171 -15.23 -16.64 0.82
C GLY A 171 -14.54 -16.80 -0.55
N SER A 172 -13.96 -15.75 -1.13
CA SER A 172 -13.30 -15.81 -2.45
C SER A 172 -11.85 -16.30 -2.41
N GLY A 173 -11.24 -16.49 -1.23
CA GLY A 173 -9.80 -16.77 -1.08
C GLY A 173 -8.91 -15.53 -1.13
N VAL A 174 -9.50 -14.33 -1.29
CA VAL A 174 -8.78 -13.05 -1.28
C VAL A 174 -8.84 -12.42 0.11
N LEU A 175 -7.68 -12.01 0.63
CA LEU A 175 -7.58 -11.31 1.92
C LEU A 175 -7.21 -9.85 1.69
N VAL A 176 -7.95 -8.94 2.32
CA VAL A 176 -7.74 -7.48 2.23
C VAL A 176 -7.53 -6.91 3.62
N ASN A 177 -6.35 -6.33 3.87
CA ASN A 177 -6.01 -5.79 5.18
C ASN A 177 -5.35 -4.40 5.09
N SER A 178 -5.53 -3.59 6.13
CA SER A 178 -4.72 -2.40 6.37
C SER A 178 -3.54 -2.74 7.28
N ILE A 179 -2.41 -2.05 7.10
CA ILE A 179 -1.26 -2.15 8.00
C ILE A 179 -0.78 -0.78 8.46
N ASN A 180 -0.54 -0.64 9.75
CA ASN A 180 0.23 0.46 10.32
C ASN A 180 1.72 0.08 10.33
N PRO A 181 2.56 0.69 9.49
CA PRO A 181 3.99 0.36 9.44
C PRO A 181 4.78 0.86 10.65
N GLY A 182 4.18 1.69 11.51
CA GLY A 182 4.86 2.43 12.55
C GLY A 182 5.41 3.77 12.06
N MET A 183 6.28 4.41 12.88
CA MET A 183 6.99 5.63 12.50
C MET A 183 8.28 5.26 11.76
N VAL A 184 8.21 5.26 10.44
CA VAL A 184 9.29 4.79 9.56
C VAL A 184 10.12 5.96 9.04
N ARG A 185 11.44 5.85 9.14
CA ARG A 185 12.40 6.83 8.62
C ARG A 185 12.35 6.90 7.09
N THR A 186 11.68 7.92 6.59
CA THR A 186 11.48 8.21 5.16
C THR A 186 11.64 9.71 4.94
N ARG A 187 11.47 10.18 3.69
CA ARG A 187 11.40 11.64 3.44
C ARG A 187 10.23 12.31 4.15
N MET A 188 9.16 11.58 4.42
CA MET A 188 7.99 12.07 5.15
C MET A 188 8.28 12.24 6.65
N ARG A 189 9.14 11.38 7.23
CA ARG A 189 9.54 11.38 8.64
C ARG A 189 11.03 11.03 8.76
N PRO A 190 11.93 11.99 8.46
CA PRO A 190 13.38 11.75 8.48
C PRO A 190 13.94 11.53 9.91
N ASP A 191 13.21 11.98 10.91
CA ASP A 191 13.49 11.91 12.36
C ASP A 191 13.08 10.57 13.00
N ALA A 192 12.38 9.70 12.28
CA ALA A 192 11.93 8.42 12.82
C ALA A 192 13.11 7.44 13.03
N GLU A 193 13.02 6.63 14.08
CA GLU A 193 14.06 5.63 14.42
C GLU A 193 13.94 4.36 13.57
N GLN A 194 12.71 3.87 13.35
CA GLN A 194 12.46 2.62 12.63
C GLN A 194 12.90 2.73 11.16
N THR A 195 13.67 1.78 10.71
CA THR A 195 14.13 1.72 9.31
C THR A 195 13.02 1.24 8.36
N PRO A 196 13.06 1.62 7.06
CA PRO A 196 12.16 1.07 6.07
C PRO A 196 12.23 -0.46 5.97
N GLN A 197 13.41 -1.06 6.15
CA GLN A 197 13.63 -2.50 6.09
C GLN A 197 12.93 -3.24 7.23
N GLU A 198 12.95 -2.71 8.44
CA GLU A 198 12.23 -3.28 9.59
C GLU A 198 10.72 -3.26 9.35
N ALA A 199 10.18 -2.13 8.89
CA ALA A 199 8.74 -2.01 8.60
C ALA A 199 8.32 -2.90 7.41
N ALA A 200 9.18 -3.03 6.39
CA ALA A 200 8.91 -3.81 5.19
C ALA A 200 8.69 -5.30 5.49
N ARG A 201 9.38 -5.87 6.47
CA ARG A 201 9.19 -7.28 6.87
C ARG A 201 7.75 -7.55 7.28
N HIS A 202 7.16 -6.69 8.11
CA HIS A 202 5.77 -6.84 8.55
C HIS A 202 4.75 -6.62 7.43
N ILE A 203 5.05 -5.72 6.47
CA ILE A 203 4.20 -5.54 5.30
C ILE A 203 4.27 -6.76 4.39
N ALA A 204 5.46 -7.35 4.21
CA ALA A 204 5.63 -8.58 3.45
C ALA A 204 4.94 -9.78 4.15
N ASP A 205 4.97 -9.86 5.49
CA ASP A 205 4.21 -10.86 6.24
C ASP A 205 2.71 -10.73 5.98
N ALA A 206 2.16 -9.50 6.03
CA ALA A 206 0.76 -9.23 5.69
C ALA A 206 0.42 -9.55 4.22
N ALA A 207 1.35 -9.32 3.30
CA ALA A 207 1.23 -9.60 1.86
C ALA A 207 1.26 -11.10 1.52
N LEU A 208 1.75 -11.92 2.43
CA LEU A 208 1.94 -13.37 2.25
C LEU A 208 1.16 -14.21 3.28
N LEU A 209 0.12 -13.64 3.88
CA LEU A 209 -0.74 -14.36 4.83
C LEU A 209 -1.25 -15.68 4.23
N PRO A 210 -1.32 -16.76 5.02
CA PRO A 210 -1.89 -18.03 4.59
C PRO A 210 -3.38 -17.90 4.25
N GLU A 211 -3.98 -18.94 3.68
CA GLU A 211 -5.38 -18.92 3.22
C GLU A 211 -6.38 -18.71 4.36
N ASP A 212 -6.06 -19.19 5.54
CA ASP A 212 -6.84 -19.03 6.79
C ASP A 212 -6.45 -17.76 7.57
N GLY A 213 -5.67 -16.88 6.98
CA GLY A 213 -5.26 -15.60 7.57
C GLY A 213 -6.43 -14.62 7.74
N PRO A 214 -6.26 -13.58 8.57
CA PRO A 214 -7.31 -12.59 8.79
C PRO A 214 -7.55 -11.73 7.54
N SER A 215 -8.81 -11.31 7.37
CA SER A 215 -9.23 -10.31 6.39
C SER A 215 -10.06 -9.21 7.04
N GLY A 216 -9.97 -7.98 6.56
CA GLY A 216 -10.70 -6.85 7.11
C GLY A 216 -10.18 -6.35 8.46
N VAL A 217 -8.88 -6.54 8.74
CA VAL A 217 -8.28 -6.12 10.00
C VAL A 217 -7.20 -5.05 9.81
N PHE A 218 -6.90 -4.35 10.90
CA PHE A 218 -5.82 -3.38 10.97
C PHE A 218 -4.61 -4.01 11.66
N LEU A 219 -3.55 -4.23 10.90
CA LEU A 219 -2.34 -4.92 11.35
C LEU A 219 -1.28 -3.95 11.87
N ARG A 220 -0.47 -4.39 12.83
CA ARG A 220 0.79 -3.76 13.24
C ARG A 220 1.76 -4.83 13.73
N GLY A 221 2.95 -4.90 13.10
CA GLY A 221 3.82 -6.05 13.36
C GLY A 221 3.10 -7.34 12.99
N ASN A 222 3.14 -8.32 13.87
CA ASN A 222 2.49 -9.61 13.69
C ASN A 222 1.11 -9.71 14.37
N GLY A 223 0.56 -8.59 14.84
CA GLY A 223 -0.72 -8.54 15.54
C GLY A 223 -1.73 -7.60 14.89
N THR A 224 -2.95 -7.64 15.41
CA THR A 224 -4.02 -6.71 15.06
C THR A 224 -4.08 -5.57 16.08
N ILE A 225 -4.46 -4.40 15.60
CA ILE A 225 -4.72 -3.22 16.43
C ILE A 225 -6.15 -2.72 16.17
N PRO A 226 -6.77 -2.00 17.12
CA PRO A 226 -8.11 -1.45 16.90
C PRO A 226 -8.07 -0.33 15.85
N TRP A 227 -9.23 -0.19 15.18
CA TRP A 227 -9.48 0.85 14.18
C TRP A 227 -9.46 2.25 14.76
#